data_2528044d2b568e9827e327305651893d
#
_entry.id   2528044d2b568e9827e327305651893d
#
_cell.length_a   1.000
_cell.length_b   1.000
_cell.length_c   1.000
_cell.angle_alpha   90.00
_cell.angle_beta   90.00
_cell.angle_gamma   90.00
#
_symmetry.space_group_name_H-M   'P 1'
#
loop_
_entity.id
_entity.type
_entity.pdbx_description
1 polymer ?
#
loop_
_entity_poly.entity_id
_entity_poly.type
_entity_poly.pdbx_seq_one_letter_code
_entity_poly.pdbx_strand_id
1 'polypeptide(L)'
;ITEELGIEIYDIYGLTEIYGPGIGISCSHDCGMHYWDDYIYIEIIDPVTGEVLPDGELGEIVITTLVKEGAPLIRYRTHDLSRIIPGDCPCGSKFPRLDTIMGRTDDMMKIKGVNVFPAQIEEILKEFPEVSSEYQIRISHLEGKDTMRIYVETNGTVDFLDLAKRIASKVKSRIGFTPLVKVVEI
;
A
#
# COMPACT_ATOMS: atom_id res chain seq x y z
N ILE A 1 -12.76 5.60 -13.86
CA ILE A 1 -13.35 4.33 -14.39
C ILE A 1 -14.82 4.24 -13.97
N THR A 2 -15.14 4.33 -12.67
CA THR A 2 -16.54 4.22 -12.16
C THR A 2 -17.46 5.27 -12.80
N GLU A 3 -17.03 6.53 -12.81
CA GLU A 3 -17.80 7.64 -13.42
C GLU A 3 -17.92 7.50 -14.95
N GLU A 4 -16.86 7.04 -15.64
CA GLU A 4 -16.83 6.94 -17.08
C GLU A 4 -17.58 5.72 -17.62
N LEU A 5 -17.50 4.59 -16.89
CA LEU A 5 -18.10 3.32 -17.32
C LEU A 5 -19.44 3.01 -16.65
N GLY A 6 -19.83 3.76 -15.62
CA GLY A 6 -21.05 3.54 -14.86
C GLY A 6 -21.11 2.18 -14.15
N ILE A 7 -19.94 1.64 -13.74
CA ILE A 7 -19.82 0.36 -13.05
C ILE A 7 -19.41 0.55 -11.60
N GLU A 8 -19.83 -0.35 -10.72
CA GLU A 8 -19.30 -0.42 -9.35
C GLU A 8 -18.02 -1.25 -9.32
N ILE A 9 -17.03 -0.79 -8.56
CA ILE A 9 -15.75 -1.48 -8.39
C ILE A 9 -15.64 -1.90 -6.93
N TYR A 10 -15.30 -3.17 -6.73
CA TYR A 10 -15.05 -3.74 -5.41
C TYR A 10 -13.59 -4.18 -5.32
N ASP A 11 -12.92 -3.79 -4.23
CA ASP A 11 -11.55 -4.22 -3.95
C ASP A 11 -11.56 -5.61 -3.34
N ILE A 12 -10.57 -6.43 -3.69
CA ILE A 12 -10.43 -7.81 -3.23
C ILE A 12 -9.00 -8.00 -2.70
N TYR A 13 -8.88 -8.51 -1.49
CA TYR A 13 -7.59 -8.94 -0.94
C TYR A 13 -7.49 -10.47 -0.95
N GLY A 14 -6.36 -10.98 -1.39
CA GLY A 14 -6.08 -12.42 -1.42
C GLY A 14 -4.62 -12.72 -1.69
N LEU A 15 -4.21 -13.94 -1.34
CA LEU A 15 -2.86 -14.48 -1.54
C LEU A 15 -2.96 -15.89 -2.10
N THR A 16 -2.08 -16.20 -3.05
CA THR A 16 -2.00 -17.53 -3.66
C THR A 16 -1.74 -18.64 -2.63
N GLU A 17 -0.98 -18.30 -1.59
CA GLU A 17 -0.59 -19.23 -0.51
C GLU A 17 -1.74 -19.63 0.40
N ILE A 18 -2.82 -18.84 0.44
CA ILE A 18 -3.93 -19.09 1.37
C ILE A 18 -5.09 -19.78 0.67
N TYR A 19 -5.94 -19.01 0.04
CA TYR A 19 -7.10 -19.53 -0.70
C TYR A 19 -7.27 -18.65 -1.93
N GLY A 20 -7.02 -19.02 -3.09
CA GLY A 20 -7.31 -18.33 -4.36
C GLY A 20 -7.86 -16.90 -4.27
N PRO A 21 -8.46 -16.33 -5.24
CA PRO A 21 -8.79 -14.91 -5.20
C PRO A 21 -9.84 -14.62 -4.11
N GLY A 22 -9.44 -13.77 -3.12
CA GLY A 22 -10.38 -13.16 -2.21
C GLY A 22 -10.56 -13.87 -0.86
N ILE A 23 -9.72 -13.54 0.10
CA ILE A 23 -9.98 -13.78 1.53
C ILE A 23 -10.72 -12.61 2.18
N GLY A 24 -10.84 -11.49 1.47
CA GLY A 24 -11.61 -10.30 1.85
C GLY A 24 -12.10 -9.54 0.62
N ILE A 25 -13.21 -8.84 0.76
CA ILE A 25 -13.82 -8.03 -0.28
C ILE A 25 -14.43 -6.74 0.29
N SER A 26 -14.30 -5.62 -0.40
CA SER A 26 -14.97 -4.38 -0.03
C SER A 26 -16.47 -4.47 -0.23
N CYS A 27 -17.21 -3.59 0.42
CA CYS A 27 -18.65 -3.45 0.24
C CYS A 27 -19.00 -2.10 -0.39
N SER A 28 -20.27 -1.89 -0.71
CA SER A 28 -20.79 -0.66 -1.34
C SER A 28 -20.59 0.63 -0.52
N HIS A 29 -20.09 0.54 0.71
CA HIS A 29 -19.88 1.71 1.59
C HIS A 29 -18.43 2.18 1.62
N ASP A 30 -17.54 1.54 0.85
CA ASP A 30 -16.11 1.91 0.74
C ASP A 30 -15.44 2.16 2.11
N CYS A 31 -15.66 1.22 3.04
CA CYS A 31 -15.20 1.32 4.41
C CYS A 31 -14.29 0.15 4.83
N GLY A 32 -13.42 -0.26 3.92
CA GLY A 32 -12.51 -1.39 4.07
C GLY A 32 -13.06 -2.69 3.48
N MET A 33 -12.29 -3.76 3.63
CA MET A 33 -12.58 -5.08 3.08
C MET A 33 -13.01 -6.03 4.20
N HIS A 34 -14.23 -6.60 4.10
CA HIS A 34 -14.67 -7.68 4.99
C HIS A 34 -13.88 -8.94 4.68
N TYR A 35 -13.38 -9.62 5.71
CA TYR A 35 -12.70 -10.90 5.57
C TYR A 35 -13.42 -12.01 6.33
N TRP A 36 -13.22 -13.26 5.90
CA TRP A 36 -13.90 -14.43 6.40
C TRP A 36 -13.22 -14.96 7.67
N ASP A 37 -13.63 -14.48 8.85
CA ASP A 37 -13.03 -14.86 10.13
C ASP A 37 -13.38 -16.29 10.60
N ASP A 38 -14.29 -16.94 9.91
CA ASP A 38 -14.56 -18.38 10.03
C ASP A 38 -13.60 -19.26 9.21
N TYR A 39 -12.88 -18.68 8.24
CA TYR A 39 -11.88 -19.37 7.40
C TYR A 39 -10.44 -19.06 7.80
N ILE A 40 -10.21 -17.86 8.26
CA ILE A 40 -8.88 -17.35 8.59
C ILE A 40 -8.93 -16.54 9.88
N TYR A 41 -7.86 -16.63 10.65
CA TYR A 41 -7.62 -15.72 11.77
C TYR A 41 -6.54 -14.71 11.37
N ILE A 42 -6.85 -13.43 11.48
CA ILE A 42 -5.94 -12.33 11.15
C ILE A 42 -5.46 -11.64 12.42
N GLU A 43 -4.15 -11.46 12.50
CA GLU A 43 -3.49 -10.62 13.49
C GLU A 43 -2.79 -9.48 12.75
N ILE A 44 -2.74 -8.31 13.36
CA ILE A 44 -1.86 -7.21 12.93
C ILE A 44 -0.70 -7.16 13.92
N ILE A 45 0.53 -7.21 13.40
CA ILE A 45 1.71 -7.19 14.26
C ILE A 45 2.64 -6.02 13.94
N ASP A 46 3.40 -5.60 14.93
CA ASP A 46 4.57 -4.76 14.69
C ASP A 46 5.61 -5.57 13.88
N PRO A 47 6.02 -5.11 12.68
CA PRO A 47 6.91 -5.88 11.81
C PRO A 47 8.32 -6.10 12.38
N VAL A 48 8.73 -5.30 13.38
CA VAL A 48 10.06 -5.36 14.00
C VAL A 48 10.03 -6.25 15.27
N THR A 49 9.09 -6.01 16.18
CA THR A 49 9.00 -6.74 17.44
C THR A 49 8.22 -8.05 17.32
N GLY A 50 7.30 -8.16 16.36
CA GLY A 50 6.39 -9.29 16.18
C GLY A 50 5.25 -9.32 17.21
N GLU A 51 5.10 -8.28 18.02
CA GLU A 51 4.01 -8.13 18.99
C GLU A 51 2.70 -7.81 18.28
N VAL A 52 1.60 -8.38 18.77
CA VAL A 52 0.26 -8.11 18.23
C VAL A 52 -0.16 -6.70 18.62
N LEU A 53 -0.62 -5.94 17.64
CA LEU A 53 -1.11 -4.58 17.80
C LEU A 53 -2.64 -4.57 18.00
N PRO A 54 -3.18 -3.60 18.75
CA PRO A 54 -4.61 -3.41 18.89
C PRO A 54 -5.26 -2.98 17.58
N ASP A 55 -6.56 -3.24 17.44
CA ASP A 55 -7.36 -2.81 16.30
C ASP A 55 -7.23 -1.30 16.05
N GLY A 56 -7.13 -0.92 14.80
CA GLY A 56 -6.92 0.46 14.35
C GLY A 56 -5.45 0.86 14.20
N GLU A 57 -4.51 0.12 14.75
CA GLU A 57 -3.08 0.37 14.56
C GLU A 57 -2.57 -0.28 13.27
N LEU A 58 -1.69 0.44 12.57
CA LEU A 58 -1.06 -0.02 11.34
C LEU A 58 0.08 -0.98 11.65
N GLY A 59 0.04 -2.17 11.04
CA GLY A 59 1.09 -3.17 11.15
C GLY A 59 1.06 -4.19 10.03
N GLU A 60 1.88 -5.21 10.15
CA GLU A 60 1.95 -6.32 9.18
C GLU A 60 0.83 -7.33 9.43
N ILE A 61 0.17 -7.72 8.34
CA ILE A 61 -0.87 -8.76 8.38
C ILE A 61 -0.21 -10.12 8.59
N VAL A 62 -0.70 -10.85 9.58
CA VAL A 62 -0.35 -12.24 9.86
C VAL A 62 -1.60 -13.09 9.79
N ILE A 63 -1.55 -14.19 9.06
CA ILE A 63 -2.72 -15.03 8.81
C ILE A 63 -2.49 -16.47 9.32
N THR A 64 -3.49 -16.99 10.02
CA THR A 64 -3.61 -18.41 10.35
C THR A 64 -4.82 -18.98 9.64
N THR A 65 -4.64 -20.05 8.86
CA THR A 65 -5.74 -20.74 8.19
C THR A 65 -6.44 -21.69 9.15
N LEU A 66 -7.78 -21.63 9.24
CA LEU A 66 -8.54 -22.41 10.21
C LEU A 66 -9.06 -23.73 9.63
N VAL A 67 -9.38 -23.76 8.33
CA VAL A 67 -10.03 -24.92 7.69
C VAL A 67 -9.22 -25.52 6.53
N LYS A 68 -8.00 -25.03 6.30
CA LYS A 68 -7.15 -25.50 5.19
C LYS A 68 -6.42 -26.77 5.60
N GLU A 69 -6.78 -27.90 4.99
CA GLU A 69 -6.14 -29.20 5.22
C GLU A 69 -4.84 -29.36 4.45
N GLY A 70 -4.84 -28.95 3.19
CA GLY A 70 -3.63 -28.97 2.34
C GLY A 70 -2.76 -27.74 2.58
N ALA A 71 -1.52 -27.93 3.07
CA ALA A 71 -0.57 -26.87 3.39
C ALA A 71 -1.16 -25.80 4.34
N PRO A 72 -1.58 -26.16 5.57
CA PRO A 72 -2.09 -25.19 6.53
C PRO A 72 -0.98 -24.18 6.90
N LEU A 73 -1.38 -22.93 7.06
CA LEU A 73 -0.49 -21.85 7.48
C LEU A 73 -0.83 -21.43 8.89
N ILE A 74 0.18 -21.33 9.75
CA ILE A 74 0.05 -20.89 11.14
C ILE A 74 0.94 -19.66 11.32
N ARG A 75 0.32 -18.53 11.65
CA ARG A 75 0.96 -17.24 11.81
C ARG A 75 1.87 -16.87 10.63
N TYR A 76 1.34 -17.04 9.42
CA TYR A 76 2.03 -16.70 8.18
C TYR A 76 2.13 -15.19 8.03
N ARG A 77 3.35 -14.67 7.96
CA ARG A 77 3.63 -13.25 7.72
C ARG A 77 3.47 -12.95 6.23
N THR A 78 2.50 -12.11 5.89
CA THR A 78 2.20 -11.78 4.49
C THR A 78 3.14 -10.71 3.93
N HIS A 79 3.79 -9.98 4.81
CA HIS A 79 4.52 -8.74 4.54
C HIS A 79 3.65 -7.56 4.10
N ASP A 80 2.35 -7.73 3.93
CA ASP A 80 1.44 -6.64 3.62
C ASP A 80 1.12 -5.83 4.87
N LEU A 81 1.03 -4.51 4.71
CA LEU A 81 0.70 -3.57 5.78
C LEU A 81 -0.75 -3.13 5.68
N SER A 82 -1.49 -3.32 6.77
CA SER A 82 -2.85 -2.84 6.94
C SER A 82 -3.20 -2.72 8.42
N ARG A 83 -4.47 -2.50 8.73
CA ARG A 83 -5.03 -2.51 10.08
C ARG A 83 -6.41 -3.14 10.09
N ILE A 84 -6.84 -3.66 11.23
CA ILE A 84 -8.24 -4.04 11.45
C ILE A 84 -9.03 -2.76 11.74
N ILE A 85 -10.13 -2.55 11.01
CA ILE A 85 -11.01 -1.38 11.22
C ILE A 85 -11.98 -1.74 12.34
N PRO A 86 -11.95 -1.03 13.49
CA PRO A 86 -12.85 -1.31 14.59
C PRO A 86 -14.29 -0.88 14.29
N GLY A 87 -15.24 -1.50 14.99
CA GLY A 87 -16.66 -1.16 14.93
C GLY A 87 -17.44 -1.78 13.76
N ASP A 88 -18.75 -1.55 13.77
CA ASP A 88 -19.69 -2.12 12.80
C ASP A 88 -19.61 -1.44 11.42
N CYS A 89 -19.87 -2.19 10.37
CA CYS A 89 -20.00 -1.65 9.02
C CYS A 89 -21.45 -1.20 8.74
N PRO A 90 -21.64 -0.03 8.09
CA PRO A 90 -22.98 0.41 7.67
C PRO A 90 -23.72 -0.57 6.73
N CYS A 91 -23.00 -1.45 6.02
CA CYS A 91 -23.62 -2.48 5.17
C CYS A 91 -24.36 -3.57 5.97
N GLY A 92 -24.22 -3.61 7.30
CA GLY A 92 -24.84 -4.58 8.19
C GLY A 92 -24.12 -5.92 8.32
N SER A 93 -23.04 -6.14 7.55
CA SER A 93 -22.19 -7.32 7.71
C SER A 93 -21.51 -7.33 9.09
N LYS A 94 -21.43 -8.51 9.70
CA LYS A 94 -20.75 -8.73 10.98
C LYS A 94 -19.31 -9.24 10.83
N PHE A 95 -18.89 -9.55 9.61
CA PHE A 95 -17.51 -9.90 9.34
C PHE A 95 -16.59 -8.71 9.64
N PRO A 96 -15.43 -8.95 10.28
CA PRO A 96 -14.46 -7.91 10.54
C PRO A 96 -13.90 -7.33 9.24
N ARG A 97 -13.23 -6.17 9.34
CA ARG A 97 -12.73 -5.45 8.16
C ARG A 97 -11.26 -5.15 8.28
N LEU A 98 -10.55 -5.35 7.18
CA LEU A 98 -9.23 -4.78 6.95
C LEU A 98 -9.37 -3.44 6.22
N ASP A 99 -8.48 -2.52 6.51
CA ASP A 99 -8.25 -1.32 5.70
C ASP A 99 -7.59 -1.70 4.36
N THR A 100 -7.46 -0.76 3.45
CA THR A 100 -6.69 -0.94 2.22
C THR A 100 -5.25 -1.34 2.52
N ILE A 101 -4.62 -2.08 1.60
CA ILE A 101 -3.21 -2.42 1.72
C ILE A 101 -2.36 -1.16 1.50
N MET A 102 -1.62 -0.75 2.52
CA MET A 102 -0.82 0.48 2.51
C MET A 102 0.61 0.29 1.99
N GLY A 103 1.00 -0.94 1.70
CA GLY A 103 2.32 -1.30 1.19
C GLY A 103 2.79 -2.63 1.73
N ARG A 104 4.09 -2.92 1.55
CA ARG A 104 4.71 -4.16 2.01
C ARG A 104 5.96 -3.86 2.84
N THR A 105 6.20 -4.67 3.87
CA THR A 105 7.39 -4.51 4.74
C THR A 105 8.69 -4.87 4.01
N ASP A 106 8.63 -5.81 3.06
CA ASP A 106 9.77 -6.23 2.23
C ASP A 106 10.09 -5.24 1.09
N ASP A 107 9.14 -4.39 0.71
CA ASP A 107 9.35 -3.28 -0.24
C ASP A 107 9.80 -1.98 0.46
N MET A 108 9.89 -1.99 1.78
CA MET A 108 10.26 -0.81 2.55
C MET A 108 11.69 -0.39 2.27
N MET A 109 11.86 0.85 1.90
CA MET A 109 13.16 1.49 1.65
C MET A 109 13.52 2.39 2.82
N LYS A 110 14.72 2.24 3.38
CA LYS A 110 15.22 3.14 4.42
C LYS A 110 16.12 4.21 3.80
N ILE A 111 15.66 5.45 3.77
CA ILE A 111 16.37 6.58 3.15
C ILE A 111 16.62 7.65 4.21
N LYS A 112 17.87 7.94 4.50
CA LYS A 112 18.27 8.95 5.51
C LYS A 112 17.56 8.76 6.88
N GLY A 113 17.33 7.50 7.26
CA GLY A 113 16.63 7.16 8.50
C GLY A 113 15.10 7.18 8.44
N VAL A 114 14.51 7.54 7.30
CA VAL A 114 13.06 7.52 7.08
C VAL A 114 12.67 6.23 6.37
N ASN A 115 11.62 5.57 6.85
CA ASN A 115 11.02 4.43 6.16
C ASN A 115 10.09 4.94 5.06
N VAL A 116 10.31 4.50 3.85
CA VAL A 116 9.57 4.92 2.64
C VAL A 116 9.03 3.70 1.93
N PHE A 117 7.76 3.72 1.60
CA PHE A 117 7.12 2.68 0.80
C PHE A 117 6.87 3.18 -0.63
N PRO A 118 7.07 2.36 -1.66
CA PRO A 118 6.78 2.73 -3.06
C PRO A 118 5.36 3.26 -3.24
N ALA A 119 4.37 2.65 -2.59
CA ALA A 119 2.98 3.08 -2.65
C ALA A 119 2.77 4.55 -2.23
N GLN A 120 3.52 5.04 -1.24
CA GLN A 120 3.45 6.45 -0.81
C GLN A 120 3.94 7.40 -1.90
N ILE A 121 4.97 7.00 -2.66
CA ILE A 121 5.44 7.78 -3.81
C ILE A 121 4.41 7.77 -4.92
N GLU A 122 3.82 6.61 -5.20
CA GLU A 122 2.77 6.46 -6.22
C GLU A 122 1.55 7.34 -5.92
N GLU A 123 1.06 7.35 -4.68
CA GLU A 123 -0.02 8.23 -4.25
C GLU A 123 0.29 9.71 -4.49
N ILE A 124 1.53 10.11 -4.19
CA ILE A 124 1.97 11.49 -4.44
C ILE A 124 1.97 11.79 -5.93
N LEU A 125 2.47 10.87 -6.77
CA LEU A 125 2.54 11.06 -8.22
C LEU A 125 1.15 11.14 -8.85
N LYS A 126 0.17 10.40 -8.37
CA LYS A 126 -1.24 10.46 -8.83
C LYS A 126 -1.91 11.84 -8.63
N GLU A 127 -1.36 12.69 -7.76
CA GLU A 127 -1.86 14.06 -7.60
C GLU A 127 -1.43 15.01 -8.73
N PHE A 128 -0.53 14.57 -9.61
CA PHE A 128 -0.02 15.34 -10.74
C PHE A 128 -0.61 14.82 -12.06
N PRO A 129 -1.63 15.45 -12.62
CA PRO A 129 -2.28 14.98 -13.86
C PRO A 129 -1.36 14.98 -15.06
N GLU A 130 -0.23 15.71 -14.99
CA GLU A 130 0.79 15.75 -16.04
C GLU A 130 1.70 14.51 -16.05
N VAL A 131 1.70 13.72 -14.96
CA VAL A 131 2.52 12.52 -14.82
C VAL A 131 1.75 11.31 -15.35
N SER A 132 2.43 10.44 -16.11
CA SER A 132 1.87 9.16 -16.54
C SER A 132 1.84 8.14 -15.39
N SER A 133 1.30 6.95 -15.65
CA SER A 133 1.34 5.84 -14.69
C SER A 133 2.74 5.25 -14.51
N GLU A 134 3.67 5.55 -15.44
CA GLU A 134 4.99 4.96 -15.45
C GLU A 134 6.00 5.80 -14.66
N TYR A 135 6.61 5.16 -13.69
CA TYR A 135 7.67 5.78 -12.89
C TYR A 135 8.71 4.74 -12.44
N GLN A 136 9.89 5.21 -12.09
CA GLN A 136 10.95 4.38 -11.54
C GLN A 136 11.59 5.05 -10.32
N ILE A 137 11.72 4.30 -9.24
CA ILE A 137 12.49 4.71 -8.05
C ILE A 137 13.86 4.04 -8.11
N ARG A 138 14.91 4.84 -8.04
CA ARG A 138 16.29 4.36 -7.95
C ARG A 138 16.94 4.85 -6.66
N ILE A 139 17.38 3.90 -5.84
CA ILE A 139 18.15 4.20 -4.64
C ILE A 139 19.62 3.93 -4.94
N SER A 140 20.48 4.84 -4.53
CA SER A 140 21.92 4.69 -4.60
C SER A 140 22.55 5.12 -3.28
N HIS A 141 23.51 4.32 -2.85
CA HIS A 141 24.33 4.61 -1.66
C HIS A 141 25.72 5.02 -2.14
N LEU A 142 26.04 6.31 -2.05
CA LEU A 142 27.32 6.87 -2.48
C LEU A 142 27.94 7.64 -1.31
N GLU A 143 29.18 7.32 -0.98
CA GLU A 143 29.97 8.00 0.08
C GLU A 143 29.22 8.08 1.43
N GLY A 144 28.53 6.99 1.81
CA GLY A 144 27.78 6.93 3.07
C GLY A 144 26.47 7.74 3.07
N LYS A 145 26.01 8.21 1.91
CA LYS A 145 24.74 8.94 1.77
C LYS A 145 23.76 8.20 0.87
N ASP A 146 22.56 7.98 1.40
CA ASP A 146 21.45 7.47 0.61
C ASP A 146 20.88 8.59 -0.26
N THR A 147 20.73 8.29 -1.55
CA THR A 147 20.11 9.19 -2.51
C THR A 147 18.99 8.45 -3.22
N MET A 148 17.77 9.01 -3.17
CA MET A 148 16.64 8.56 -3.97
C MET A 148 16.49 9.43 -5.20
N ARG A 149 16.37 8.77 -6.37
CA ARG A 149 15.97 9.40 -7.62
C ARG A 149 14.63 8.82 -8.04
N ILE A 150 13.71 9.70 -8.44
CA ILE A 150 12.43 9.33 -8.98
C ILE A 150 12.41 9.79 -10.44
N TYR A 151 12.28 8.85 -11.34
CA TYR A 151 12.08 9.12 -12.77
C TYR A 151 10.58 9.02 -13.01
N VAL A 152 10.01 10.03 -13.66
CA VAL A 152 8.59 10.08 -13.99
C VAL A 152 8.43 10.40 -15.47
N GLU A 153 7.49 9.74 -16.11
CA GLU A 153 7.09 10.05 -17.48
C GLU A 153 5.96 11.07 -17.49
N THR A 154 5.91 11.89 -18.52
CA THR A 154 4.88 12.93 -18.70
C THR A 154 3.99 12.65 -19.90
N ASN A 155 2.69 12.95 -19.75
CA ASN A 155 1.66 12.80 -20.80
C ASN A 155 1.53 14.02 -21.72
N GLY A 156 2.43 14.98 -21.65
CA GLY A 156 2.26 16.18 -22.46
C GLY A 156 3.43 17.17 -22.40
N THR A 157 3.26 18.30 -23.03
CA THR A 157 4.25 19.38 -23.02
C THR A 157 4.17 20.14 -21.70
N VAL A 158 5.17 19.96 -20.84
CA VAL A 158 5.26 20.58 -19.53
C VAL A 158 6.66 21.14 -19.30
N ASP A 159 6.79 22.09 -18.38
CA ASP A 159 8.11 22.49 -17.88
C ASP A 159 8.66 21.41 -16.94
N PHE A 160 9.62 20.64 -17.42
CA PHE A 160 10.23 19.52 -16.69
C PHE A 160 10.88 19.96 -15.38
N LEU A 161 11.48 21.16 -15.35
CA LEU A 161 12.13 21.65 -14.13
C LEU A 161 11.12 22.08 -13.08
N ASP A 162 10.04 22.72 -13.50
CA ASP A 162 8.96 23.10 -12.59
C ASP A 162 8.26 21.87 -12.02
N LEU A 163 7.85 20.93 -12.89
CA LEU A 163 7.19 19.70 -12.47
C LEU A 163 8.08 18.91 -11.49
N ALA A 164 9.37 18.75 -11.81
CA ALA A 164 10.32 18.06 -10.92
C ALA A 164 10.40 18.72 -9.53
N LYS A 165 10.44 20.07 -9.47
CA LYS A 165 10.45 20.81 -8.19
C LYS A 165 9.16 20.63 -7.40
N ARG A 166 8.00 20.68 -8.06
CA ARG A 166 6.70 20.49 -7.42
C ARG A 166 6.60 19.10 -6.81
N ILE A 167 6.96 18.05 -7.56
CA ILE A 167 6.98 16.66 -7.07
C ILE A 167 7.95 16.53 -5.90
N ALA A 168 9.19 17.01 -6.02
CA ALA A 168 10.18 16.93 -4.94
C ALA A 168 9.72 17.64 -3.66
N SER A 169 9.07 18.80 -3.80
CA SER A 169 8.48 19.55 -2.68
C SER A 169 7.35 18.78 -2.01
N LYS A 170 6.47 18.14 -2.80
CA LYS A 170 5.37 17.34 -2.28
C LYS A 170 5.86 16.11 -1.52
N VAL A 171 6.84 15.38 -2.07
CA VAL A 171 7.49 14.25 -1.39
C VAL A 171 8.12 14.72 -0.07
N LYS A 172 8.84 15.84 -0.08
CA LYS A 172 9.41 16.41 1.15
C LYS A 172 8.36 16.70 2.21
N SER A 173 7.23 17.28 1.82
CA SER A 173 6.17 17.65 2.77
C SER A 173 5.46 16.45 3.38
N ARG A 174 5.31 15.34 2.62
CA ARG A 174 4.59 14.15 3.09
C ARG A 174 5.48 13.10 3.74
N ILE A 175 6.71 12.93 3.23
CA ILE A 175 7.60 11.83 3.63
C ILE A 175 8.79 12.33 4.48
N GLY A 176 9.12 13.61 4.39
CA GLY A 176 10.16 14.23 5.23
C GLY A 176 11.55 14.31 4.62
N PHE A 177 11.77 13.89 3.37
CA PHE A 177 13.04 14.07 2.67
C PHE A 177 12.84 14.56 1.23
N THR A 178 13.89 15.15 0.64
CA THR A 178 13.86 15.67 -0.74
C THR A 178 14.52 14.67 -1.69
N PRO A 179 13.78 14.03 -2.60
CA PRO A 179 14.35 13.20 -3.66
C PRO A 179 14.93 14.05 -4.80
N LEU A 180 15.74 13.42 -5.64
CA LEU A 180 16.07 13.95 -6.97
C LEU A 180 15.00 13.46 -7.94
N VAL A 181 14.23 14.38 -8.52
CA VAL A 181 13.20 14.05 -9.51
C VAL A 181 13.72 14.36 -10.91
N LYS A 182 13.54 13.43 -11.83
CA LYS A 182 13.85 13.59 -13.27
C LYS A 182 12.60 13.27 -14.07
N VAL A 183 12.09 14.25 -14.77
CA VAL A 183 11.02 14.08 -15.74
C VAL A 183 11.62 13.63 -17.07
N VAL A 184 10.98 12.65 -17.71
CA VAL A 184 11.38 12.10 -19.01
C VAL A 184 10.17 12.10 -19.95
N GLU A 185 10.43 12.22 -21.26
CA GLU A 185 9.42 12.00 -22.28
C GLU A 185 9.31 10.51 -22.62
N ILE A 186 8.10 10.08 -23.01
CA ILE A 186 7.83 8.75 -23.55
C ILE A 186 8.40 8.63 -24.96
#